data_907dfe41a22d0c64c22e5387a587086b
#
_entry.id   907dfe41a22d0c64c22e5387a587086b
#
_cell.length_a   1.000
_cell.length_b   1.000
_cell.length_c   1.000
_cell.angle_alpha   90.00
_cell.angle_beta   90.00
_cell.angle_gamma   90.00
#
_symmetry.space_group_name_H-M   'P 1'
#
loop_
_entity.id
_entity.type
_entity.pdbx_description
1 polymer ?
#
loop_
_entity_poly.entity_id
_entity_poly.type
_entity_poly.pdbx_seq_one_letter_code
_entity_poly.pdbx_strand_id
1 'polypeptide(L)'
;MRLMEGQHAVKLTAEQAQQLQSVLLKNIDERGKGTVSRDWVGRDAAKIAAAIGLNVPSETRLLFVETTAEHPFAVTELMMPVLPVVRVANVADAIALAVKLEGGCHHTAAMHSRNIENMNQMANA
;
A
#
# COMPACT_ATOMS: atom_id res chain seq x y z
N MET A 1 10.76 -4.15 -6.91
CA MET A 1 10.49 -2.71 -7.07
C MET A 1 10.92 -2.16 -8.43
N ARG A 2 12.12 -2.46 -8.97
CA ARG A 2 12.50 -2.00 -10.34
C ARG A 2 11.49 -2.34 -11.44
N LEU A 3 10.82 -3.49 -11.35
CA LEU A 3 9.78 -3.86 -12.33
C LEU A 3 8.54 -2.97 -12.25
N MET A 4 8.20 -2.47 -11.07
CA MET A 4 7.06 -1.56 -10.89
C MET A 4 7.35 -0.19 -11.50
N GLU A 5 8.58 0.34 -11.33
CA GLU A 5 9.00 1.61 -11.92
C GLU A 5 8.92 1.59 -13.45
N GLY A 6 9.22 0.43 -14.08
CA GLY A 6 9.03 0.22 -15.52
C GLY A 6 7.57 0.12 -15.98
N GLN A 7 6.59 0.13 -15.06
CA GLN A 7 5.16 0.01 -15.34
C GLN A 7 4.37 1.24 -14.87
N HIS A 8 4.91 2.44 -15.08
CA HIS A 8 4.31 3.71 -14.69
C HIS A 8 4.02 3.83 -13.18
N ALA A 9 4.80 3.17 -12.34
CA ALA A 9 4.75 3.33 -10.89
C ALA A 9 5.92 4.19 -10.40
N VAL A 10 5.66 5.09 -9.47
CA VAL A 10 6.66 5.98 -8.88
C VAL A 10 6.89 5.58 -7.43
N LYS A 11 8.17 5.36 -7.07
CA LYS A 11 8.58 5.08 -5.70
C LYS A 11 8.68 6.39 -4.91
N LEU A 12 8.00 6.44 -3.78
CA LEU A 12 8.10 7.54 -2.82
C LEU A 12 9.26 7.31 -1.85
N THR A 13 9.87 8.40 -1.39
CA THR A 13 10.74 8.37 -0.21
C THR A 13 9.92 8.28 1.07
N ALA A 14 10.57 8.01 2.20
CA ALA A 14 9.89 7.99 3.51
C ALA A 14 9.30 9.36 3.86
N GLU A 15 10.02 10.44 3.57
CA GLU A 15 9.57 11.81 3.80
C GLU A 15 8.34 12.15 2.95
N GLN A 16 8.37 11.77 1.66
CA GLN A 16 7.23 11.97 0.76
C GLN A 16 6.00 11.16 1.21
N ALA A 17 6.20 9.94 1.69
CA ALA A 17 5.12 9.13 2.24
C ALA A 17 4.52 9.76 3.50
N GLN A 18 5.34 10.32 4.38
CA GLN A 18 4.87 11.02 5.58
C GLN A 18 4.10 12.30 5.23
N GLN A 19 4.58 13.10 4.28
CA GLN A 19 3.86 14.26 3.77
C GLN A 19 2.51 13.85 3.17
N LEU A 20 2.51 12.80 2.35
CA LEU A 20 1.31 12.30 1.71
C LEU A 20 0.31 11.75 2.73
N GLN A 21 0.79 11.06 3.77
CA GLN A 21 -0.03 10.59 4.88
C GLN A 21 -0.81 11.73 5.54
N SER A 22 -0.17 12.86 5.81
CA SER A 22 -0.82 14.03 6.44
C SER A 22 -1.91 14.66 5.57
N VAL A 23 -1.83 14.49 4.25
CA VAL A 23 -2.85 14.95 3.28
C VAL A 23 -3.99 13.95 3.13
N LEU A 24 -3.66 12.66 3.06
CA LEU A 24 -4.62 11.60 2.73
C LEU A 24 -5.40 11.07 3.94
N LEU A 25 -4.80 11.10 5.14
CA LEU A 25 -5.37 10.50 6.34
C LEU A 25 -5.59 11.54 7.43
N LYS A 26 -6.72 11.38 8.15
CA LYS A 26 -7.09 12.15 9.33
C LYS A 26 -7.33 11.19 10.49
N ASN A 27 -7.25 11.68 11.73
CA ASN A 27 -7.64 10.94 12.94
C ASN A 27 -7.00 9.54 13.00
N ILE A 28 -5.68 9.45 12.88
CA ILE A 28 -4.97 8.17 13.00
C ILE A 28 -5.06 7.71 14.45
N ASP A 29 -5.62 6.50 14.64
CA ASP A 29 -5.80 5.88 15.96
C ASP A 29 -4.49 5.22 16.47
N GLU A 30 -4.54 4.67 17.68
CA GLU A 30 -3.40 4.00 18.31
C GLU A 30 -2.93 2.75 17.55
N ARG A 31 -3.77 2.19 16.68
CA ARG A 31 -3.43 1.05 15.81
C ARG A 31 -2.86 1.47 14.47
N GLY A 32 -2.70 2.78 14.25
CA GLY A 32 -2.24 3.35 12.99
C GLY A 32 -3.33 3.48 11.92
N LYS A 33 -4.58 3.08 12.19
CA LYS A 33 -5.67 3.19 11.23
C LYS A 33 -6.17 4.62 11.16
N GLY A 34 -6.19 5.20 9.97
CA GLY A 34 -6.65 6.55 9.72
C GLY A 34 -8.00 6.63 9.02
N THR A 35 -8.62 7.78 9.10
CA THR A 35 -9.80 8.11 8.29
C THR A 35 -9.34 8.71 6.96
N VAL A 36 -9.70 8.06 5.86
CA VAL A 36 -9.34 8.53 4.51
C VAL A 36 -10.07 9.83 4.18
N SER A 37 -9.33 10.81 3.68
CA SER A 37 -9.89 12.07 3.17
C SER A 37 -10.64 11.81 1.86
N ARG A 38 -11.95 12.08 1.86
CA ARG A 38 -12.86 11.83 0.72
C ARG A 38 -12.45 12.57 -0.55
N ASP A 39 -11.73 13.67 -0.43
CA ASP A 39 -11.29 14.49 -1.56
C ASP A 39 -10.29 13.75 -2.47
N TRP A 40 -9.63 12.73 -1.92
CA TRP A 40 -8.58 11.96 -2.60
C TRP A 40 -9.00 10.57 -3.07
N VAL A 41 -10.14 10.06 -2.59
CA VAL A 41 -10.67 8.76 -3.03
C VAL A 41 -10.95 8.77 -4.53
N GLY A 42 -10.42 7.78 -5.24
CA GLY A 42 -10.59 7.64 -6.69
C GLY A 42 -9.84 8.67 -7.55
N ARG A 43 -8.91 9.45 -6.97
CA ARG A 43 -8.06 10.37 -7.73
C ARG A 43 -6.87 9.66 -8.36
N ASP A 44 -6.42 10.18 -9.49
CA ASP A 44 -5.24 9.70 -10.22
C ASP A 44 -3.95 9.87 -9.39
N ALA A 45 -2.99 8.97 -9.55
CA ALA A 45 -1.72 9.01 -8.85
C ALA A 45 -0.95 10.33 -9.05
N ALA A 46 -0.99 10.90 -10.25
CA ALA A 46 -0.32 12.17 -10.54
C ALA A 46 -0.94 13.34 -9.75
N LYS A 47 -2.27 13.37 -9.58
CA LYS A 47 -2.94 14.38 -8.75
C LYS A 47 -2.61 14.25 -7.28
N ILE A 48 -2.54 13.01 -6.80
CA ILE A 48 -2.16 12.70 -5.42
C ILE A 48 -0.72 13.13 -5.15
N ALA A 49 0.21 12.84 -6.07
CA ALA A 49 1.60 13.29 -5.99
C ALA A 49 1.72 14.83 -5.95
N ALA A 50 0.96 15.51 -6.78
CA ALA A 50 0.94 16.97 -6.83
C ALA A 50 0.50 17.63 -5.50
N ALA A 51 -0.30 16.94 -4.68
CA ALA A 51 -0.73 17.44 -3.38
C ALA A 51 0.43 17.69 -2.38
N ILE A 52 1.57 17.02 -2.61
CA ILE A 52 2.81 17.24 -1.85
C ILE A 52 3.90 17.92 -2.68
N GLY A 53 3.54 18.57 -3.79
CA GLY A 53 4.49 19.24 -4.69
C GLY A 53 5.38 18.28 -5.51
N LEU A 54 5.08 16.98 -5.53
CA LEU A 54 5.84 16.01 -6.30
C LEU A 54 5.33 15.95 -7.74
N ASN A 55 6.17 16.38 -8.67
CA ASN A 55 5.89 16.28 -10.09
C ASN A 55 6.24 14.88 -10.60
N VAL A 56 5.25 14.18 -11.13
CA VAL A 56 5.40 12.87 -11.77
C VAL A 56 4.78 12.91 -13.17
N PRO A 57 5.16 12.01 -14.08
CA PRO A 57 4.53 11.88 -15.39
C PRO A 57 3.01 11.73 -15.28
N SER A 58 2.27 12.32 -16.21
CA SER A 58 0.79 12.25 -16.22
C SER A 58 0.25 10.82 -16.38
N GLU A 59 1.03 9.95 -17.00
CA GLU A 59 0.74 8.52 -17.17
C GLU A 59 1.03 7.67 -15.91
N THR A 60 1.48 8.29 -14.81
CA THR A 60 1.73 7.58 -13.54
C THR A 60 0.44 6.96 -13.02
N ARG A 61 0.47 5.64 -12.82
CA ARG A 61 -0.69 4.85 -12.40
C ARG A 61 -0.68 4.50 -10.92
N LEU A 62 0.51 4.49 -10.30
CA LEU A 62 0.67 4.03 -8.94
C LEU A 62 1.81 4.78 -8.24
N LEU A 63 1.58 5.20 -7.02
CA LEU A 63 2.62 5.61 -6.07
C LEU A 63 2.87 4.44 -5.13
N PHE A 64 4.12 4.12 -4.82
CA PHE A 64 4.39 3.05 -3.86
C PHE A 64 5.54 3.42 -2.94
N VAL A 65 5.52 2.86 -1.73
CA VAL A 65 6.54 3.10 -0.70
C VAL A 65 6.80 1.84 0.10
N GLU A 66 8.06 1.56 0.43
CA GLU A 66 8.43 0.51 1.37
C GLU A 66 8.22 1.01 2.80
N THR A 67 7.40 0.29 3.57
CA THR A 67 6.96 0.67 4.91
C THR A 67 7.08 -0.49 5.90
N THR A 68 6.81 -0.23 7.18
CA THR A 68 6.54 -1.27 8.16
C THR A 68 5.08 -1.72 8.12
N ALA A 69 4.76 -2.82 8.79
CA ALA A 69 3.40 -3.35 8.88
C ALA A 69 2.44 -2.43 9.65
N GLU A 70 2.98 -1.60 10.54
CA GLU A 70 2.23 -0.66 11.39
C GLU A 70 2.01 0.70 10.73
N HIS A 71 2.62 0.92 9.56
CA HIS A 71 2.46 2.19 8.85
C HIS A 71 0.99 2.43 8.50
N PRO A 72 0.46 3.66 8.68
CA PRO A 72 -0.95 3.96 8.41
C PRO A 72 -1.44 3.57 7.02
N PHE A 73 -0.59 3.63 6.01
CA PHE A 73 -0.95 3.14 4.68
C PHE A 73 -1.12 1.62 4.60
N ALA A 74 -0.44 0.84 5.46
CA ALA A 74 -0.55 -0.61 5.46
C ALA A 74 -1.81 -1.10 6.20
N VAL A 75 -2.27 -0.34 7.22
CA VAL A 75 -3.41 -0.72 8.07
C VAL A 75 -4.72 -0.02 7.70
N THR A 76 -4.68 0.94 6.76
CA THR A 76 -5.86 1.69 6.30
C THR A 76 -6.18 1.33 4.85
N GLU A 77 -7.43 1.00 4.56
CA GLU A 77 -7.89 0.87 3.18
C GLU A 77 -7.97 2.26 2.52
N LEU A 78 -7.04 2.55 1.62
CA LEU A 78 -6.88 3.89 1.06
C LEU A 78 -7.87 4.23 -0.05
N MET A 79 -8.32 3.23 -0.83
CA MET A 79 -9.19 3.39 -2.00
C MET A 79 -8.63 4.36 -3.05
N MET A 80 -7.31 4.36 -3.22
CA MET A 80 -6.57 5.24 -4.14
C MET A 80 -5.25 4.58 -4.58
N PRO A 81 -4.59 5.03 -5.67
CA PRO A 81 -3.40 4.40 -6.21
C PRO A 81 -2.13 4.72 -5.39
N VAL A 82 -2.16 4.40 -4.11
CA VAL A 82 -1.01 4.46 -3.18
C VAL A 82 -0.84 3.09 -2.54
N LEU A 83 0.30 2.44 -2.79
CA LEU A 83 0.58 1.07 -2.38
C LEU A 83 1.71 1.02 -1.34
N PRO A 84 1.44 0.63 -0.10
CA PRO A 84 2.47 0.25 0.85
C PRO A 84 3.06 -1.12 0.47
N VAL A 85 4.36 -1.25 0.60
CA VAL A 85 5.08 -2.51 0.40
C VAL A 85 5.78 -2.86 1.70
N VAL A 86 5.40 -3.98 2.31
CA VAL A 86 6.02 -4.46 3.54
C VAL A 86 6.91 -5.66 3.23
N ARG A 87 8.16 -5.59 3.64
CA ARG A 87 9.10 -6.68 3.47
C ARG A 87 9.07 -7.59 4.69
N VAL A 88 9.01 -8.90 4.45
CA VAL A 88 9.03 -9.93 5.48
C VAL A 88 10.13 -10.96 5.20
N ALA A 89 10.47 -11.77 6.20
CA ALA A 89 11.59 -12.69 6.11
C ALA A 89 11.29 -13.95 5.27
N ASN A 90 10.06 -14.42 5.30
CA ASN A 90 9.65 -15.67 4.64
C ASN A 90 8.15 -15.66 4.28
N VAL A 91 7.71 -16.71 3.60
CA VAL A 91 6.33 -16.83 3.12
C VAL A 91 5.33 -17.00 4.25
N ALA A 92 5.66 -17.73 5.30
CA ALA A 92 4.76 -17.92 6.44
C ALA A 92 4.46 -16.58 7.13
N ASP A 93 5.49 -15.75 7.34
CA ASP A 93 5.33 -14.40 7.87
C ASP A 93 4.51 -13.51 6.92
N ALA A 94 4.69 -13.67 5.60
CA ALA A 94 3.91 -12.93 4.61
C ALA A 94 2.42 -13.26 4.69
N ILE A 95 2.08 -14.55 4.78
CA ILE A 95 0.71 -15.03 4.89
C ILE A 95 0.09 -14.55 6.21
N ALA A 96 0.77 -14.75 7.34
CA ALA A 96 0.29 -14.32 8.66
C ALA A 96 0.05 -12.80 8.71
N LEU A 97 0.96 -12.02 8.12
CA LEU A 97 0.80 -10.56 8.03
C LEU A 97 -0.37 -10.17 7.12
N ALA A 98 -0.54 -10.84 5.97
CA ALA A 98 -1.64 -10.56 5.05
C ALA A 98 -3.00 -10.81 5.73
N VAL A 99 -3.16 -11.92 6.42
CA VAL A 99 -4.38 -12.24 7.20
C VAL A 99 -4.63 -11.19 8.29
N LYS A 100 -3.58 -10.79 9.02
CA LYS A 100 -3.68 -9.76 10.06
C LYS A 100 -4.13 -8.41 9.50
N LEU A 101 -3.53 -7.98 8.39
CA LEU A 101 -3.81 -6.67 7.79
C LEU A 101 -5.16 -6.64 7.05
N GLU A 102 -5.61 -7.78 6.54
CA GLU A 102 -6.92 -7.94 5.92
C GLU A 102 -8.05 -7.68 6.93
N GLY A 103 -7.81 -7.97 8.20
CA GLY A 103 -8.66 -7.53 9.32
C GLY A 103 -10.04 -8.17 9.38
N GLY A 104 -10.27 -9.33 8.75
CA GLY A 104 -11.54 -10.03 8.73
C GLY A 104 -12.56 -9.47 7.73
N CYS A 105 -12.10 -8.66 6.77
CA CYS A 105 -12.97 -8.12 5.71
C CYS A 105 -13.32 -9.18 4.65
N HIS A 106 -12.52 -10.25 4.51
CA HIS A 106 -12.69 -11.35 3.55
C HIS A 106 -12.90 -10.88 2.11
N HIS A 107 -12.10 -9.90 1.69
CA HIS A 107 -12.30 -9.27 0.40
C HIS A 107 -11.53 -9.99 -0.70
N THR A 108 -10.24 -9.74 -0.84
CA THR A 108 -9.42 -10.36 -1.88
C THR A 108 -7.96 -10.40 -1.44
N ALA A 109 -7.34 -11.57 -1.62
CA ALA A 109 -5.91 -11.73 -1.48
C ALA A 109 -5.35 -12.40 -2.75
N ALA A 110 -4.11 -12.07 -3.12
CA ALA A 110 -3.44 -12.66 -4.27
C ALA A 110 -2.00 -13.04 -3.90
N MET A 111 -1.56 -14.17 -4.41
CA MET A 111 -0.17 -14.61 -4.26
C MET A 111 0.46 -14.87 -5.63
N HIS A 112 1.67 -14.35 -5.82
CA HIS A 112 2.52 -14.68 -6.95
C HIS A 112 3.68 -15.54 -6.46
N SER A 113 3.65 -16.84 -6.74
CA SER A 113 4.67 -17.80 -6.35
C SER A 113 4.90 -18.83 -7.45
N ARG A 114 6.11 -19.38 -7.52
CA ARG A 114 6.45 -20.55 -8.34
C ARG A 114 6.44 -21.84 -7.53
N ASN A 115 6.17 -21.77 -6.24
CA ASN A 115 6.05 -22.90 -5.33
C ASN A 115 4.58 -23.14 -5.02
N ILE A 116 4.06 -24.30 -5.42
CA ILE A 116 2.67 -24.68 -5.24
C ILE A 116 2.29 -24.84 -3.75
N GLU A 117 3.22 -25.27 -2.90
CA GLU A 117 3.01 -25.36 -1.45
C GLU A 117 2.68 -23.99 -0.85
N ASN A 118 3.43 -22.95 -1.26
CA ASN A 118 3.16 -21.59 -0.81
C ASN A 118 1.77 -21.11 -1.24
N MET A 119 1.37 -21.45 -2.47
CA MET A 119 0.04 -21.07 -2.98
C MET A 119 -1.06 -21.80 -2.21
N ASN A 120 -0.88 -23.09 -1.90
CA ASN A 120 -1.80 -23.86 -1.08
C ASN A 120 -1.92 -23.31 0.34
N GLN A 121 -0.79 -22.95 0.97
CA GLN A 121 -0.81 -22.34 2.29
C GLN A 121 -1.60 -21.03 2.30
N MET A 122 -1.41 -20.18 1.30
CA MET A 122 -2.16 -18.93 1.18
C MET A 122 -3.65 -19.14 0.93
N ALA A 123 -4.00 -20.14 0.14
CA ALA A 123 -5.40 -20.43 -0.18
C ALA A 123 -6.20 -21.00 1.00
N ASN A 124 -5.51 -21.55 2.00
CA ASN A 124 -6.12 -22.13 3.20
C ASN A 124 -6.02 -21.25 4.45
N ALA A 125 -5.44 -20.06 4.32
CA ALA A 125 -5.29 -19.11 5.42
C ALA A 125 -6.48 -18.14 5.48
#